data_1f3a221accb75a00da911438d33e4b4a
#
_entry.id   1f3a221accb75a00da911438d33e4b4a
#
_cell.length_a   1.000
_cell.length_b   1.000
_cell.length_c   1.000
_cell.angle_alpha   90.00
_cell.angle_beta   90.00
_cell.angle_gamma   90.00
#
_symmetry.space_group_name_H-M   'P 1'
#
loop_
_entity.id
_entity.type
_entity.pdbx_description
1 polymer ?
#
loop_
_entity_poly.entity_id
_entity_poly.type
_entity_poly.pdbx_seq_one_letter_code
_entity_poly.pdbx_strand_id
1 'polypeptide(L)'
;NVGSGSTSTYTSSIKSELRDLFSTLKSNFRDKGIPVVIGEFGSTDKNNTAERVKWATDYTALAKKNNIPCVLWDNNAFARYNGSSIVLNSEYHGYINRKNNTVTSPAKDVIEALMKPYGKKADLNCSSSVTIVAGQSKNIGASSSTSGAVLTYKSTTPSICTVDKNGNVTALRTGTGYVTITASANGYDSVSKDVKIVVSKKSLNNGLLTLSETSYVYDGTYKKPAATVTFGGKVLQEGKDYTISYRNNLNVGVTTVIATGMGDYTGYTSKNFTITKRAMAGGTVSVASSVSFTGSNITPSVTVKVAGRTLTSGTDYTVSYSNNKNVGTSNVYVYGKGNYSGSLSAKFDIVPAKQQIQKLETKYKGFYIDWAQKGSATGYDIEYSVNSNMSGAVSKHLTANKPDTLTVSGLSGDKTYYVRVRSYTNVNGKVYYGAWSDIKSIKTANNDITKATVSGISTKAFTGKAITQNVTVKVGNTVLKNGTDYTVSYSNNKKVGKATVKITGKGKYGGVITKTFKINPAKQEIQKLTAKSKAFFVDWAQKGSATGYEIQYATNSKFTGAKKV
;
A
#
# COMPACT_ATOMS: atom_id res chain seq x y z
N ASN A 1 58.86 -28.54 46.86
CA ASN A 1 59.87 -27.47 47.04
C ASN A 1 61.23 -28.06 47.46
N VAL A 2 61.95 -28.72 46.55
CA VAL A 2 63.35 -29.09 46.80
C VAL A 2 64.18 -27.81 46.60
N GLY A 3 64.62 -27.21 47.66
CA GLY A 3 65.54 -26.09 47.65
C GLY A 3 64.94 -24.71 47.87
N SER A 4 63.75 -24.55 48.48
CA SER A 4 63.28 -23.24 48.98
C SER A 4 64.08 -22.76 50.22
N GLY A 5 65.11 -23.44 50.51
CA GLY A 5 66.01 -23.07 51.61
C GLY A 5 66.90 -21.87 51.32
N SER A 6 67.46 -21.27 52.30
CA SER A 6 68.33 -20.09 52.27
C SER A 6 69.72 -20.35 51.64
N THR A 7 69.97 -21.53 51.02
CA THR A 7 71.25 -21.83 50.45
C THR A 7 71.51 -21.20 49.11
N SER A 8 72.66 -20.61 48.91
CA SER A 8 73.16 -20.12 47.64
C SER A 8 74.05 -21.15 46.93
N THR A 9 74.24 -22.33 47.48
CA THR A 9 75.17 -23.36 46.99
C THR A 9 74.41 -24.64 46.62
N TYR A 10 74.69 -25.20 45.43
CA TYR A 10 74.15 -26.47 44.98
C TYR A 10 75.01 -27.65 45.50
N THR A 11 74.46 -28.36 46.44
CA THR A 11 75.17 -29.42 47.14
C THR A 11 74.89 -30.82 46.59
N SER A 12 75.73 -31.81 46.98
CA SER A 12 75.48 -33.22 46.64
C SER A 12 74.17 -33.77 47.25
N SER A 13 73.71 -33.24 48.38
CA SER A 13 72.41 -33.58 49.00
C SER A 13 71.28 -33.12 48.08
N ILE A 14 71.30 -31.86 47.65
CA ILE A 14 70.25 -31.29 46.70
C ILE A 14 70.24 -32.08 45.39
N LYS A 15 71.40 -32.48 44.87
CA LYS A 15 71.49 -33.32 43.69
C LYS A 15 70.87 -34.71 43.92
N SER A 16 71.03 -35.31 45.12
CA SER A 16 70.37 -36.57 45.45
C SER A 16 68.86 -36.41 45.52
N GLU A 17 68.36 -35.37 46.19
CA GLU A 17 66.95 -35.08 46.34
C GLU A 17 66.30 -34.90 44.99
N LEU A 18 66.96 -34.21 44.02
CA LEU A 18 66.49 -34.10 42.66
C LEU A 18 66.35 -35.44 41.93
N ARG A 19 67.33 -36.31 42.09
CA ARG A 19 67.29 -37.67 41.53
C ARG A 19 66.11 -38.46 42.07
N ASP A 20 65.91 -38.39 43.38
CA ASP A 20 64.83 -39.09 44.07
C ASP A 20 63.48 -38.58 43.67
N LEU A 21 63.34 -37.26 43.51
CA LEU A 21 62.12 -36.63 42.98
C LEU A 21 61.75 -37.17 41.55
N PHE A 22 62.71 -37.12 40.65
CA PHE A 22 62.46 -37.57 39.25
C PHE A 22 62.26 -39.08 39.17
N SER A 23 62.94 -39.86 40.04
CA SER A 23 62.75 -41.30 40.16
C SER A 23 61.35 -41.64 40.68
N THR A 24 60.87 -40.91 41.68
CA THR A 24 59.57 -41.09 42.29
C THR A 24 58.47 -40.73 41.29
N LEU A 25 58.58 -39.58 40.58
CA LEU A 25 57.64 -39.19 39.55
C LEU A 25 57.58 -40.20 38.40
N LYS A 26 58.75 -40.76 38.05
CA LYS A 26 58.80 -41.78 36.99
C LYS A 26 58.07 -43.05 37.45
N SER A 27 58.50 -43.64 38.62
CA SER A 27 57.97 -44.93 39.09
C SER A 27 56.46 -44.88 39.45
N ASN A 28 56.04 -43.78 40.08
CA ASN A 28 54.66 -43.66 40.55
C ASN A 28 53.66 -43.29 39.47
N PHE A 29 54.10 -42.62 38.43
CA PHE A 29 53.18 -42.08 37.37
C PHE A 29 53.57 -42.45 35.93
N ARG A 30 54.79 -42.07 35.50
CA ARG A 30 55.23 -42.24 34.12
C ARG A 30 55.23 -43.71 33.65
N ASP A 31 55.79 -44.58 34.47
CA ASP A 31 55.90 -46.02 34.18
C ASP A 31 54.53 -46.72 34.25
N LYS A 32 53.55 -46.06 34.83
CA LYS A 32 52.12 -46.48 34.83
C LYS A 32 51.29 -45.85 33.75
N GLY A 33 51.93 -45.17 32.81
CA GLY A 33 51.21 -44.49 31.66
C GLY A 33 50.53 -43.15 32.01
N ILE A 34 50.73 -42.63 33.22
CA ILE A 34 50.19 -41.36 33.68
C ILE A 34 51.13 -40.22 33.25
N PRO A 35 50.66 -39.25 32.47
CA PRO A 35 51.46 -38.10 32.06
C PRO A 35 51.87 -37.27 33.26
N VAL A 36 53.15 -36.88 33.30
CA VAL A 36 53.69 -36.00 34.33
C VAL A 36 54.30 -34.77 33.67
N VAL A 37 53.97 -33.61 34.19
CA VAL A 37 54.58 -32.33 33.81
C VAL A 37 54.95 -31.60 35.10
N ILE A 38 56.16 -31.08 35.16
CA ILE A 38 56.50 -30.13 36.21
C ILE A 38 56.11 -28.76 35.74
N GLY A 39 54.99 -28.24 36.29
CA GLY A 39 54.31 -27.00 35.83
C GLY A 39 55.14 -25.74 36.05
N GLU A 40 55.97 -25.77 37.08
CA GLU A 40 56.88 -24.66 37.44
C GLU A 40 58.15 -25.17 38.05
N PHE A 41 59.28 -24.70 37.56
CA PHE A 41 60.59 -24.90 38.21
C PHE A 41 61.48 -23.69 37.94
N GLY A 42 62.40 -23.42 38.79
CA GLY A 42 63.35 -22.33 38.66
C GLY A 42 64.34 -22.24 39.81
N SER A 43 65.32 -21.40 39.69
CA SER A 43 66.28 -21.08 40.72
C SER A 43 66.38 -19.56 40.89
N THR A 44 66.23 -19.12 42.16
CA THR A 44 66.34 -17.70 42.53
C THR A 44 67.77 -17.21 42.32
N ASP A 45 67.92 -16.03 41.75
CA ASP A 45 69.22 -15.39 41.63
C ASP A 45 69.65 -14.77 42.97
N LYS A 46 70.69 -15.34 43.58
CA LYS A 46 71.30 -14.88 44.78
C LYS A 46 72.76 -14.52 44.57
N ASN A 47 73.12 -13.98 43.42
CA ASN A 47 74.49 -13.78 42.95
C ASN A 47 75.32 -15.09 42.93
N ASN A 48 74.66 -16.18 42.57
CA ASN A 48 75.18 -17.52 42.60
C ASN A 48 75.09 -18.25 41.28
N THR A 49 75.29 -17.54 40.18
CA THR A 49 75.13 -18.03 38.79
C THR A 49 75.81 -19.40 38.58
N ALA A 50 77.04 -19.59 39.05
CA ALA A 50 77.73 -20.85 38.91
C ALA A 50 76.97 -22.05 39.52
N GLU A 51 76.38 -21.85 40.70
CA GLU A 51 75.57 -22.86 41.35
C GLU A 51 74.22 -23.12 40.67
N ARG A 52 73.61 -22.08 40.21
CA ARG A 52 72.37 -22.17 39.35
C ARG A 52 72.64 -22.95 38.07
N VAL A 53 73.82 -22.78 37.47
CA VAL A 53 74.23 -23.53 36.25
C VAL A 53 74.40 -25.02 36.58
N LYS A 54 75.03 -25.37 37.70
CA LYS A 54 75.14 -26.76 38.12
C LYS A 54 73.78 -27.39 38.37
N TRP A 55 72.90 -26.69 39.09
CA TRP A 55 71.54 -27.12 39.36
C TRP A 55 70.73 -27.26 38.03
N ALA A 56 70.75 -26.28 37.14
CA ALA A 56 70.07 -26.30 35.87
C ALA A 56 70.52 -27.49 35.01
N THR A 57 71.81 -27.75 34.97
CA THR A 57 72.38 -28.87 34.21
C THR A 57 71.87 -30.23 34.72
N ASP A 58 71.90 -30.46 36.03
CA ASP A 58 71.44 -31.73 36.61
C ASP A 58 69.89 -31.86 36.51
N TYR A 59 69.16 -30.77 36.77
CA TYR A 59 67.72 -30.76 36.73
C TYR A 59 67.15 -31.16 35.35
N THR A 60 67.60 -30.49 34.30
CA THR A 60 67.13 -30.78 32.98
C THR A 60 67.64 -32.07 32.37
N ALA A 61 68.86 -32.51 32.80
CA ALA A 61 69.35 -33.83 32.44
C ALA A 61 68.48 -34.94 33.02
N LEU A 62 68.05 -34.79 34.29
CA LEU A 62 67.14 -35.73 34.98
C LEU A 62 65.73 -35.67 34.32
N ALA A 63 65.22 -34.47 34.03
CA ALA A 63 63.95 -34.28 33.35
C ALA A 63 63.90 -34.99 32.00
N LYS A 64 64.90 -34.76 31.16
CA LYS A 64 65.06 -35.43 29.84
C LYS A 64 65.20 -36.94 30.00
N LYS A 65 66.06 -37.40 30.90
CA LYS A 65 66.30 -38.85 31.18
C LYS A 65 64.99 -39.57 31.52
N ASN A 66 64.10 -38.92 32.29
CA ASN A 66 62.84 -39.50 32.75
C ASN A 66 61.67 -39.15 31.89
N ASN A 67 61.87 -38.44 30.79
CA ASN A 67 60.82 -37.94 29.82
C ASN A 67 59.70 -37.20 30.57
N ILE A 68 60.07 -36.26 31.44
CA ILE A 68 59.14 -35.38 32.17
C ILE A 68 59.33 -33.96 31.70
N PRO A 69 58.36 -33.38 30.97
CA PRO A 69 58.40 -31.99 30.60
C PRO A 69 58.40 -31.06 31.83
N CYS A 70 59.14 -29.96 31.71
CA CYS A 70 59.26 -28.97 32.79
C CYS A 70 59.01 -27.57 32.22
N VAL A 71 58.26 -26.71 32.91
CA VAL A 71 58.02 -25.34 32.58
C VAL A 71 58.86 -24.44 33.48
N LEU A 72 59.78 -23.67 32.87
CA LEU A 72 60.61 -22.75 33.61
C LEU A 72 59.74 -21.56 34.12
N TRP A 73 59.83 -21.37 35.43
CA TRP A 73 59.25 -20.23 36.12
C TRP A 73 60.05 -18.96 35.85
N ASP A 74 59.45 -17.99 35.18
CA ASP A 74 60.03 -16.67 34.94
C ASP A 74 59.04 -15.60 35.41
N ASN A 75 59.31 -14.92 36.49
CA ASN A 75 58.52 -13.84 37.05
C ASN A 75 58.94 -12.45 36.54
N ASN A 76 59.87 -12.37 35.58
CA ASN A 76 60.44 -11.12 35.06
C ASN A 76 61.04 -10.22 36.15
N ALA A 77 61.39 -10.79 37.38
CA ALA A 77 62.05 -10.08 38.41
C ALA A 77 63.57 -10.41 38.41
N PHE A 78 64.35 -9.39 38.13
CA PHE A 78 65.81 -9.51 38.01
C PHE A 78 66.50 -9.04 39.25
N ALA A 79 67.56 -9.76 39.67
CA ALA A 79 68.36 -9.45 40.82
C ALA A 79 68.91 -8.00 40.76
N ARG A 80 68.81 -7.31 41.86
CA ARG A 80 69.39 -5.98 42.06
C ARG A 80 70.62 -6.14 42.98
N TYR A 81 71.74 -5.55 42.55
CA TYR A 81 72.97 -5.62 43.26
C TYR A 81 73.33 -4.24 43.82
N ASN A 82 73.85 -4.23 45.05
CA ASN A 82 74.52 -3.07 45.68
C ASN A 82 75.98 -3.44 45.88
N GLY A 83 76.83 -3.04 44.98
CA GLY A 83 78.21 -3.56 44.91
C GLY A 83 78.20 -5.06 44.60
N SER A 84 78.88 -5.86 45.45
CA SER A 84 78.89 -7.31 45.33
C SER A 84 77.74 -8.00 46.07
N SER A 85 76.88 -7.27 46.77
CA SER A 85 75.78 -7.79 47.57
C SER A 85 74.46 -7.71 46.85
N ILE A 86 73.64 -8.78 46.89
CA ILE A 86 72.28 -8.80 46.35
C ILE A 86 71.30 -8.16 47.35
N VAL A 87 70.34 -7.40 46.86
CA VAL A 87 69.25 -6.85 47.67
C VAL A 87 68.24 -7.98 47.92
N LEU A 88 68.20 -8.59 49.10
CA LEU A 88 67.38 -9.78 49.41
C LEU A 88 65.96 -9.44 49.86
N ASN A 89 65.22 -8.70 49.10
CA ASN A 89 63.81 -8.32 49.38
C ASN A 89 62.80 -8.92 48.44
N SER A 90 63.21 -9.79 47.50
CA SER A 90 62.36 -10.39 46.51
C SER A 90 62.88 -11.71 45.96
N GLU A 91 62.00 -12.53 45.39
CA GLU A 91 62.39 -13.74 44.65
C GLU A 91 62.73 -13.36 43.20
N TYR A 92 63.99 -13.46 42.83
CA TYR A 92 64.49 -13.09 41.50
C TYR A 92 64.57 -14.31 40.57
N HIS A 93 63.48 -14.54 39.86
CA HIS A 93 63.35 -15.60 38.84
C HIS A 93 63.27 -15.01 37.40
N GLY A 94 63.83 -13.84 37.18
CA GLY A 94 63.86 -13.24 35.83
C GLY A 94 64.95 -13.89 34.98
N TYR A 95 64.53 -14.53 33.89
CA TYR A 95 65.42 -15.10 32.89
C TYR A 95 65.31 -14.32 31.56
N ILE A 96 64.11 -13.93 31.17
CA ILE A 96 63.82 -13.26 29.93
C ILE A 96 63.27 -11.86 30.21
N ASN A 97 63.93 -10.85 29.67
CA ASN A 97 63.38 -9.48 29.67
C ASN A 97 62.22 -9.38 28.68
N ARG A 98 61.00 -9.30 29.18
CA ARG A 98 59.76 -9.30 28.37
C ARG A 98 59.57 -8.02 27.57
N LYS A 99 60.33 -6.93 27.84
CA LYS A 99 60.26 -5.68 27.07
C LYS A 99 60.93 -5.80 25.70
N ASN A 100 61.98 -6.61 25.62
CA ASN A 100 62.76 -6.76 24.40
C ASN A 100 63.01 -8.23 23.99
N ASN A 101 62.41 -9.17 24.69
CA ASN A 101 62.51 -10.64 24.48
C ASN A 101 63.94 -11.17 24.49
N THR A 102 64.80 -10.57 25.29
CA THR A 102 66.20 -11.03 25.42
C THR A 102 66.42 -11.73 26.73
N VAL A 103 67.33 -12.73 26.71
CA VAL A 103 67.85 -13.36 27.95
C VAL A 103 68.78 -12.39 28.64
N THR A 104 68.59 -12.16 29.94
CA THR A 104 69.44 -11.26 30.73
C THR A 104 70.82 -11.84 30.98
N SER A 105 71.86 -10.98 31.18
CA SER A 105 73.25 -11.44 31.30
C SER A 105 73.50 -12.48 32.38
N PRO A 106 73.06 -12.36 33.65
CA PRO A 106 73.32 -13.43 34.62
C PRO A 106 72.53 -14.71 34.36
N ALA A 107 71.36 -14.61 33.63
CA ALA A 107 70.54 -15.76 33.37
C ALA A 107 70.93 -16.51 32.08
N LYS A 108 71.76 -15.94 31.27
CA LYS A 108 72.17 -16.54 29.96
C LYS A 108 72.84 -17.92 30.20
N ASP A 109 73.82 -18.01 31.09
CA ASP A 109 74.53 -19.25 31.36
C ASP A 109 73.63 -20.32 31.98
N VAL A 110 72.66 -19.91 32.78
CA VAL A 110 71.61 -20.80 33.36
C VAL A 110 70.69 -21.33 32.27
N ILE A 111 70.20 -20.48 31.37
CA ILE A 111 69.37 -20.89 30.20
C ILE A 111 70.15 -21.83 29.28
N GLU A 112 71.41 -21.54 29.03
CA GLU A 112 72.28 -22.43 28.22
C GLU A 112 72.43 -23.79 28.89
N ALA A 113 72.62 -23.82 30.18
CA ALA A 113 72.70 -25.06 30.96
C ALA A 113 71.42 -25.86 30.98
N LEU A 114 70.24 -25.15 31.07
CA LEU A 114 68.91 -25.76 30.98
C LEU A 114 68.70 -26.40 29.62
N MET A 115 69.20 -25.78 28.59
CA MET A 115 69.00 -26.21 27.16
C MET A 115 70.01 -27.28 26.77
N LYS A 116 71.15 -27.40 27.43
CA LYS A 116 72.22 -28.30 27.07
C LYS A 116 71.84 -29.78 26.89
N PRO A 117 70.96 -30.37 27.73
CA PRO A 117 70.54 -31.76 27.55
C PRO A 117 69.68 -31.98 26.32
N TYR A 118 69.03 -30.92 25.82
CA TYR A 118 68.10 -31.02 24.71
C TYR A 118 68.79 -30.92 23.35
N GLY A 119 70.09 -30.80 23.31
CA GLY A 119 70.90 -30.73 22.11
C GLY A 119 70.79 -29.36 21.41
N LYS A 120 71.64 -29.15 20.42
CA LYS A 120 71.45 -28.05 19.48
C LYS A 120 70.28 -28.39 18.61
N LYS A 121 69.19 -27.63 18.66
CA LYS A 121 68.10 -27.78 17.75
C LYS A 121 68.37 -27.05 16.44
N ALA A 122 67.97 -27.61 15.31
CA ALA A 122 67.99 -26.90 14.07
C ALA A 122 67.13 -25.64 14.18
N ASP A 123 67.57 -24.54 13.61
CA ASP A 123 66.76 -23.35 13.52
C ASP A 123 65.70 -23.51 12.44
N LEU A 124 64.51 -23.00 12.70
CA LEU A 124 63.41 -22.96 11.70
C LEU A 124 62.67 -21.64 11.84
N ASN A 125 62.85 -20.82 10.82
CA ASN A 125 62.13 -19.56 10.66
C ASN A 125 61.01 -19.73 9.61
N CYS A 126 59.78 -19.48 9.99
CA CYS A 126 58.62 -19.49 9.11
C CYS A 126 57.48 -18.67 9.74
N SER A 127 56.60 -18.15 8.90
CA SER A 127 55.37 -17.49 9.39
C SER A 127 54.44 -18.46 10.11
N SER A 128 53.74 -18.01 11.11
CA SER A 128 52.74 -18.83 11.81
C SER A 128 51.50 -19.10 10.95
N SER A 129 51.20 -18.23 9.99
CA SER A 129 50.11 -18.43 9.04
C SER A 129 50.37 -17.79 7.69
N VAL A 130 49.77 -18.34 6.65
CA VAL A 130 49.78 -17.84 5.27
C VAL A 130 48.36 -17.86 4.72
N THR A 131 47.91 -16.74 4.13
CA THR A 131 46.62 -16.66 3.44
C THR A 131 46.87 -16.79 1.94
N ILE A 132 46.05 -17.66 1.30
CA ILE A 132 46.12 -17.93 -0.15
C ILE A 132 44.68 -17.99 -0.68
N VAL A 133 44.43 -17.38 -1.82
CA VAL A 133 43.11 -17.48 -2.49
C VAL A 133 42.93 -18.87 -3.08
N ALA A 134 41.78 -19.47 -2.98
CA ALA A 134 41.47 -20.78 -3.55
C ALA A 134 41.87 -20.88 -5.02
N GLY A 135 42.59 -21.94 -5.39
CA GLY A 135 43.16 -22.19 -6.71
C GLY A 135 44.45 -21.43 -7.02
N GLN A 136 45.00 -20.65 -6.09
CA GLN A 136 46.30 -20.00 -6.21
C GLN A 136 47.36 -20.80 -5.47
N SER A 137 48.63 -20.55 -5.84
CA SER A 137 49.78 -21.10 -5.15
C SER A 137 50.67 -19.97 -4.61
N LYS A 138 51.29 -20.23 -3.44
CA LYS A 138 52.20 -19.29 -2.79
C LYS A 138 53.29 -20.05 -2.05
N ASN A 139 54.53 -19.56 -2.17
CA ASN A 139 55.61 -20.10 -1.37
C ASN A 139 55.46 -19.71 0.11
N ILE A 140 55.67 -20.66 1.00
CA ILE A 140 55.50 -20.49 2.48
C ILE A 140 56.64 -19.65 3.10
N GLY A 141 57.78 -19.50 2.39
CA GLY A 141 58.89 -18.64 2.79
C GLY A 141 59.64 -19.14 4.05
N ALA A 142 59.71 -20.43 4.24
CA ALA A 142 60.49 -20.98 5.36
C ALA A 142 61.98 -20.98 5.08
N SER A 143 62.79 -20.76 6.14
CA SER A 143 64.23 -20.75 6.10
C SER A 143 64.86 -21.33 7.38
N SER A 144 66.12 -21.70 7.29
CA SER A 144 66.93 -22.09 8.47
C SER A 144 68.30 -21.42 8.40
N SER A 145 68.75 -20.89 9.55
CA SER A 145 70.11 -20.37 9.70
C SER A 145 71.13 -21.46 10.08
N THR A 146 70.66 -22.69 10.35
CA THR A 146 71.53 -23.83 10.68
C THR A 146 72.23 -24.30 9.40
N SER A 147 73.56 -24.33 9.45
CA SER A 147 74.37 -24.77 8.33
C SER A 147 74.05 -26.20 7.91
N GLY A 148 73.85 -26.44 6.63
CA GLY A 148 73.51 -27.76 6.11
C GLY A 148 72.07 -28.22 6.43
N ALA A 149 71.18 -27.31 6.86
CA ALA A 149 69.78 -27.67 7.16
C ALA A 149 69.01 -27.95 5.87
N VAL A 150 68.26 -29.05 5.88
CA VAL A 150 67.30 -29.45 4.86
C VAL A 150 65.90 -29.19 5.38
N LEU A 151 65.07 -28.49 4.63
CA LEU A 151 63.66 -28.26 4.92
C LEU A 151 62.82 -29.29 4.17
N THR A 152 61.90 -29.92 4.90
CA THR A 152 60.89 -30.80 4.32
C THR A 152 59.49 -30.28 4.67
N TYR A 153 58.54 -30.48 3.78
CA TYR A 153 57.19 -29.92 3.85
C TYR A 153 56.16 -31.06 3.73
N LYS A 154 55.15 -31.05 4.57
CA LYS A 154 54.07 -32.02 4.53
C LYS A 154 52.75 -31.34 4.85
N SER A 155 51.80 -31.39 3.94
CA SER A 155 50.43 -30.99 4.24
C SER A 155 49.77 -32.05 5.16
N THR A 156 49.18 -31.62 6.27
CA THR A 156 48.36 -32.46 7.14
C THR A 156 46.88 -32.39 6.77
N THR A 157 46.51 -31.53 5.81
CA THR A 157 45.16 -31.34 5.32
C THR A 157 45.14 -31.29 3.77
N PRO A 158 45.51 -32.40 3.11
CA PRO A 158 45.68 -32.40 1.64
C PRO A 158 44.42 -32.12 0.85
N SER A 159 43.22 -32.24 1.44
CA SER A 159 41.96 -31.84 0.85
C SER A 159 41.75 -30.30 0.80
N ILE A 160 42.48 -29.51 1.59
CA ILE A 160 42.42 -28.05 1.64
C ILE A 160 43.61 -27.45 0.91
N CYS A 161 44.82 -27.93 1.16
CA CYS A 161 46.02 -27.45 0.48
C CYS A 161 47.04 -28.57 0.30
N THR A 162 47.81 -28.52 -0.76
CA THR A 162 49.02 -29.34 -0.97
C THR A 162 50.26 -28.48 -0.88
N VAL A 163 51.43 -29.11 -0.66
CA VAL A 163 52.72 -28.42 -0.67
C VAL A 163 53.71 -29.25 -1.45
N ASP A 164 54.55 -28.63 -2.23
CA ASP A 164 55.64 -29.26 -2.95
C ASP A 164 56.94 -29.26 -2.15
N LYS A 165 57.99 -29.92 -2.66
CA LYS A 165 59.30 -30.01 -2.03
C LYS A 165 60.01 -28.66 -1.85
N ASN A 166 59.59 -27.63 -2.54
CA ASN A 166 60.15 -26.28 -2.49
C ASN A 166 59.36 -25.35 -1.56
N GLY A 167 58.31 -25.86 -0.86
CA GLY A 167 57.47 -25.08 0.04
C GLY A 167 56.39 -24.23 -0.70
N ASN A 168 56.09 -24.52 -1.98
CA ASN A 168 55.00 -23.88 -2.68
C ASN A 168 53.69 -24.58 -2.27
N VAL A 169 52.84 -23.83 -1.58
CA VAL A 169 51.53 -24.30 -1.15
C VAL A 169 50.49 -23.98 -2.22
N THR A 170 49.79 -24.99 -2.67
CA THR A 170 48.65 -24.84 -3.58
C THR A 170 47.34 -24.95 -2.80
N ALA A 171 46.56 -23.88 -2.81
CA ALA A 171 45.27 -23.81 -2.17
C ALA A 171 44.19 -24.49 -3.02
N LEU A 172 43.65 -25.62 -2.59
CA LEU A 172 42.67 -26.40 -3.36
C LEU A 172 41.23 -25.97 -3.12
N ARG A 173 40.89 -25.78 -1.84
CA ARG A 173 39.54 -25.55 -1.38
C ARG A 173 39.53 -24.58 -0.20
N THR A 174 38.54 -23.71 -0.14
CA THR A 174 38.34 -22.76 0.97
C THR A 174 38.26 -23.46 2.30
N GLY A 175 38.98 -22.91 3.29
CA GLY A 175 39.04 -23.46 4.65
C GLY A 175 40.36 -23.17 5.33
N THR A 176 40.61 -23.88 6.40
CA THR A 176 41.88 -23.83 7.13
C THR A 176 42.61 -25.17 7.00
N GLY A 177 43.82 -25.12 6.49
CA GLY A 177 44.71 -26.25 6.41
C GLY A 177 45.98 -26.00 7.20
N TYR A 178 46.84 -27.01 7.25
CA TYR A 178 48.14 -26.93 7.94
C TYR A 178 49.21 -27.59 7.09
N VAL A 179 50.39 -27.00 7.13
CA VAL A 179 51.63 -27.55 6.56
C VAL A 179 52.65 -27.65 7.65
N THR A 180 53.08 -28.87 7.96
CA THR A 180 54.19 -29.10 8.84
C THR A 180 55.48 -28.91 8.08
N ILE A 181 56.36 -28.05 8.58
CA ILE A 181 57.73 -27.82 8.08
C ILE A 181 58.68 -28.41 9.08
N THR A 182 59.63 -29.22 8.61
CA THR A 182 60.68 -29.80 9.46
C THR A 182 62.04 -29.35 8.93
N ALA A 183 62.82 -28.74 9.81
CA ALA A 183 64.23 -28.44 9.57
C ALA A 183 65.09 -29.55 10.22
N SER A 184 65.94 -30.18 9.44
CA SER A 184 66.86 -31.23 9.85
C SER A 184 68.27 -30.89 9.42
N ALA A 185 69.27 -31.02 10.32
CA ALA A 185 70.69 -30.82 10.01
C ALA A 185 71.52 -31.87 10.76
N ASN A 186 72.65 -32.25 10.17
CA ASN A 186 73.53 -33.20 10.80
C ASN A 186 74.13 -32.64 12.15
N GLY A 187 74.00 -33.40 13.25
CA GLY A 187 74.42 -32.96 14.59
C GLY A 187 73.43 -32.06 15.32
N TYR A 188 72.22 -31.89 14.82
CA TYR A 188 71.13 -31.09 15.40
C TYR A 188 69.85 -31.94 15.57
N ASP A 189 69.13 -31.72 16.68
CA ASP A 189 67.75 -32.23 16.76
C ASP A 189 66.88 -31.52 15.75
N SER A 190 66.05 -32.26 15.01
CA SER A 190 65.11 -31.69 14.03
C SER A 190 64.03 -30.85 14.74
N VAL A 191 63.61 -29.77 14.12
CA VAL A 191 62.55 -28.88 14.60
C VAL A 191 61.43 -28.86 13.57
N SER A 192 60.23 -29.09 14.03
CA SER A 192 59.01 -28.98 13.20
C SER A 192 58.10 -27.86 13.71
N LYS A 193 57.53 -27.13 12.78
CA LYS A 193 56.46 -26.14 13.05
C LYS A 193 55.32 -26.33 12.07
N ASP A 194 54.10 -26.17 12.60
CA ASP A 194 52.92 -26.13 11.76
C ASP A 194 52.59 -24.70 11.37
N VAL A 195 52.42 -24.49 10.06
CA VAL A 195 51.98 -23.23 9.50
C VAL A 195 50.55 -23.35 9.12
N LYS A 196 49.72 -22.49 9.69
CA LYS A 196 48.31 -22.40 9.37
C LYS A 196 48.13 -21.81 7.95
N ILE A 197 47.46 -22.54 7.09
CA ILE A 197 47.11 -22.09 5.75
C ILE A 197 45.62 -21.70 5.72
N VAL A 198 45.38 -20.41 5.57
CA VAL A 198 44.01 -19.89 5.42
C VAL A 198 43.71 -19.75 3.92
N VAL A 199 42.86 -20.64 3.42
CA VAL A 199 42.41 -20.56 2.03
C VAL A 199 41.18 -19.67 1.96
N SER A 200 41.36 -18.49 1.42
CA SER A 200 40.29 -17.51 1.24
C SER A 200 39.49 -17.75 -0.04
N LYS A 201 38.24 -17.30 -0.01
CA LYS A 201 37.34 -17.40 -1.16
C LYS A 201 37.80 -16.48 -2.32
N LYS A 202 37.46 -16.89 -3.56
CA LYS A 202 37.59 -16.06 -4.77
C LYS A 202 36.52 -14.99 -4.76
N SER A 203 36.85 -13.74 -5.08
CA SER A 203 35.87 -12.67 -5.18
C SER A 203 35.18 -12.70 -6.55
N LEU A 204 33.84 -12.78 -6.56
CA LEU A 204 33.04 -12.69 -7.78
C LEU A 204 32.92 -11.27 -8.34
N ASN A 205 33.45 -10.25 -7.69
CA ASN A 205 33.34 -8.86 -8.16
C ASN A 205 33.84 -8.66 -9.61
N ASN A 206 34.77 -9.50 -10.07
CA ASN A 206 35.27 -9.52 -11.44
C ASN A 206 34.63 -10.63 -12.30
N GLY A 207 33.58 -11.26 -11.84
CA GLY A 207 32.83 -12.26 -12.59
C GLY A 207 31.98 -11.60 -13.69
N LEU A 208 31.99 -12.18 -14.88
CA LEU A 208 31.10 -11.76 -15.96
C LEU A 208 29.74 -12.41 -15.80
N LEU A 209 28.72 -11.60 -15.53
CA LEU A 209 27.31 -12.05 -15.51
C LEU A 209 26.67 -11.76 -16.88
N THR A 210 26.18 -12.79 -17.54
CA THR A 210 25.42 -12.70 -18.78
C THR A 210 23.96 -13.10 -18.54
N LEU A 211 23.05 -12.45 -19.26
CA LEU A 211 21.60 -12.70 -19.17
C LEU A 211 21.09 -13.18 -20.52
N SER A 212 20.12 -14.10 -20.52
CA SER A 212 19.46 -14.57 -21.73
C SER A 212 18.69 -13.48 -22.46
N GLU A 213 18.12 -12.53 -21.67
CA GLU A 213 17.35 -11.40 -22.18
C GLU A 213 17.66 -10.15 -21.35
N THR A 214 17.70 -9.00 -22.04
CA THR A 214 18.01 -7.71 -21.40
C THR A 214 16.84 -6.73 -21.41
N SER A 215 15.73 -7.11 -22.05
CA SER A 215 14.51 -6.28 -22.09
C SER A 215 13.26 -7.16 -22.13
N TYR A 216 12.25 -6.77 -21.36
CA TYR A 216 10.93 -7.40 -21.32
C TYR A 216 9.85 -6.34 -21.43
N VAL A 217 8.71 -6.69 -22.00
CA VAL A 217 7.48 -5.88 -21.88
C VAL A 217 6.73 -6.32 -20.64
N TYR A 218 6.23 -5.39 -19.87
CA TYR A 218 5.41 -5.67 -18.69
C TYR A 218 4.19 -6.54 -19.04
N ASP A 219 3.96 -7.59 -18.27
CA ASP A 219 2.79 -8.48 -18.41
C ASP A 219 2.16 -8.87 -17.07
N GLY A 220 2.65 -8.26 -15.97
CA GLY A 220 2.20 -8.53 -14.61
C GLY A 220 2.82 -9.77 -13.98
N THR A 221 3.86 -10.35 -14.57
CA THR A 221 4.62 -11.47 -14.02
C THR A 221 6.06 -11.08 -13.68
N TYR A 222 6.64 -11.75 -12.69
CA TYR A 222 8.05 -11.57 -12.36
C TYR A 222 8.96 -12.00 -13.51
N LYS A 223 9.83 -11.11 -13.96
CA LYS A 223 10.81 -11.40 -15.00
C LYS A 223 12.08 -11.99 -14.38
N LYS A 224 12.46 -13.16 -14.86
CA LYS A 224 13.61 -13.91 -14.36
C LYS A 224 14.43 -14.43 -15.56
N PRO A 225 15.22 -13.56 -16.24
CA PRO A 225 16.11 -14.01 -17.30
C PRO A 225 17.06 -15.08 -16.77
N ALA A 226 17.35 -16.10 -17.55
CA ALA A 226 18.40 -17.03 -17.21
C ALA A 226 19.75 -16.30 -17.15
N ALA A 227 20.53 -16.59 -16.12
CA ALA A 227 21.75 -15.87 -15.81
C ALA A 227 22.92 -16.84 -15.70
N THR A 228 24.02 -16.52 -16.36
CA THR A 228 25.24 -17.34 -16.36
C THR A 228 26.41 -16.51 -15.86
N VAL A 229 27.16 -17.02 -14.88
CA VAL A 229 28.36 -16.39 -14.36
C VAL A 229 29.60 -17.09 -14.93
N THR A 230 30.50 -16.31 -15.54
CA THR A 230 31.82 -16.77 -15.98
C THR A 230 32.91 -16.07 -15.16
N PHE A 231 33.83 -16.84 -14.60
CA PHE A 231 34.96 -16.33 -13.82
C PHE A 231 36.26 -17.00 -14.25
N GLY A 232 37.26 -16.18 -14.63
CA GLY A 232 38.55 -16.69 -15.12
C GLY A 232 38.41 -17.65 -16.32
N GLY A 233 37.47 -17.37 -17.23
CA GLY A 233 37.21 -18.21 -18.43
C GLY A 233 36.37 -19.46 -18.15
N LYS A 234 36.03 -19.75 -16.91
CA LYS A 234 35.22 -20.92 -16.52
C LYS A 234 33.76 -20.51 -16.21
N VAL A 235 32.80 -21.23 -16.75
CA VAL A 235 31.42 -21.11 -16.39
C VAL A 235 31.21 -21.74 -15.01
N LEU A 236 30.62 -20.97 -14.09
CA LEU A 236 30.31 -21.37 -12.74
C LEU A 236 28.93 -22.03 -12.66
N GLN A 237 28.72 -22.85 -11.61
CA GLN A 237 27.47 -23.60 -11.40
C GLN A 237 26.60 -22.90 -10.36
N GLU A 238 25.36 -22.55 -10.73
CA GLU A 238 24.35 -22.05 -9.81
C GLU A 238 24.01 -23.12 -8.75
N GLY A 239 23.78 -22.69 -7.50
CA GLY A 239 23.53 -23.56 -6.37
C GLY A 239 24.78 -24.18 -5.74
N LYS A 240 25.95 -24.09 -6.42
CA LYS A 240 27.24 -24.57 -5.91
C LYS A 240 28.25 -23.44 -5.73
N ASP A 241 28.43 -22.64 -6.77
CA ASP A 241 29.43 -21.58 -6.85
C ASP A 241 28.82 -20.18 -6.58
N TYR A 242 27.51 -20.01 -6.90
CA TYR A 242 26.76 -18.79 -6.69
C TYR A 242 25.26 -19.03 -6.59
N THR A 243 24.54 -18.03 -6.11
CA THR A 243 23.08 -17.95 -6.13
C THR A 243 22.63 -16.73 -6.90
N ILE A 244 21.43 -16.80 -7.53
CA ILE A 244 20.82 -15.67 -8.24
C ILE A 244 19.69 -15.06 -7.42
N SER A 245 19.64 -13.74 -7.40
CA SER A 245 18.53 -12.96 -6.87
C SER A 245 18.18 -11.81 -7.82
N TYR A 246 16.93 -11.34 -7.71
CA TYR A 246 16.39 -10.28 -8.57
C TYR A 246 15.85 -9.15 -7.70
N ARG A 247 16.06 -7.90 -8.14
CA ARG A 247 15.47 -6.72 -7.50
C ARG A 247 14.58 -5.99 -8.49
N ASN A 248 13.36 -5.60 -8.04
CA ASN A 248 12.39 -4.81 -8.81
C ASN A 248 11.95 -5.45 -10.14
N ASN A 249 11.90 -6.78 -10.21
CA ASN A 249 11.70 -7.54 -11.44
C ASN A 249 10.23 -7.80 -11.79
N LEU A 250 9.29 -6.99 -11.28
CA LEU A 250 7.87 -7.05 -11.58
C LEU A 250 7.40 -5.84 -12.39
N ASN A 251 7.74 -4.64 -11.94
CA ASN A 251 7.22 -3.40 -12.50
C ASN A 251 8.18 -2.78 -13.54
N VAL A 252 7.65 -1.88 -14.34
CA VAL A 252 8.42 -1.10 -15.32
C VAL A 252 9.58 -0.36 -14.67
N GLY A 253 10.73 -0.44 -15.30
CA GLY A 253 11.95 0.20 -14.84
C GLY A 253 13.20 -0.65 -15.07
N VAL A 254 14.31 -0.18 -14.53
CA VAL A 254 15.56 -0.92 -14.51
C VAL A 254 15.54 -1.93 -13.37
N THR A 255 15.85 -3.16 -13.70
CA THR A 255 15.84 -4.32 -12.81
C THR A 255 17.26 -4.86 -12.70
N THR A 256 17.66 -5.29 -11.51
CA THR A 256 19.01 -5.82 -11.28
C THR A 256 18.96 -7.31 -10.98
N VAL A 257 19.75 -8.08 -11.70
CA VAL A 257 20.10 -9.45 -11.38
C VAL A 257 21.41 -9.45 -10.60
N ILE A 258 21.45 -10.14 -9.48
CA ILE A 258 22.61 -10.22 -8.60
C ILE A 258 22.99 -11.69 -8.47
N ALA A 259 24.23 -12.00 -8.83
CA ALA A 259 24.85 -13.30 -8.55
C ALA A 259 25.75 -13.16 -7.34
N THR A 260 25.41 -13.85 -6.25
CA THR A 260 26.16 -13.83 -4.99
C THR A 260 26.97 -15.11 -4.84
N GLY A 261 28.26 -14.96 -4.60
CA GLY A 261 29.19 -16.07 -4.45
C GLY A 261 28.88 -16.96 -3.26
N MET A 262 29.01 -18.27 -3.45
CA MET A 262 28.94 -19.29 -2.41
C MET A 262 30.04 -20.34 -2.63
N GLY A 263 30.17 -21.30 -1.70
CA GLY A 263 31.25 -22.30 -1.77
C GLY A 263 32.63 -21.64 -1.72
N ASP A 264 33.43 -21.83 -2.77
CA ASP A 264 34.77 -21.24 -2.89
C ASP A 264 34.76 -19.79 -3.37
N TYR A 265 33.58 -19.19 -3.56
CA TYR A 265 33.41 -17.81 -4.03
C TYR A 265 32.75 -16.93 -2.95
N THR A 266 33.06 -15.62 -2.99
CA THR A 266 32.50 -14.58 -2.12
C THR A 266 32.25 -13.31 -2.95
N GLY A 267 31.54 -12.33 -2.36
CA GLY A 267 31.19 -11.11 -3.06
C GLY A 267 30.05 -11.34 -4.04
N TYR A 268 29.83 -10.42 -4.96
CA TYR A 268 28.76 -10.50 -5.94
C TYR A 268 29.16 -9.82 -7.26
N THR A 269 28.48 -10.22 -8.33
CA THR A 269 28.43 -9.49 -9.59
C THR A 269 26.99 -9.23 -9.95
N SER A 270 26.72 -8.18 -10.71
CA SER A 270 25.35 -7.81 -11.06
C SER A 270 25.24 -7.32 -12.50
N LYS A 271 24.05 -7.48 -13.07
CA LYS A 271 23.71 -6.96 -14.40
C LYS A 271 22.26 -6.49 -14.41
N ASN A 272 22.03 -5.41 -15.15
CA ASN A 272 20.69 -4.86 -15.30
C ASN A 272 20.02 -5.39 -16.56
N PHE A 273 18.69 -5.49 -16.49
CA PHE A 273 17.78 -5.57 -17.62
C PHE A 273 16.64 -4.57 -17.43
N THR A 274 15.83 -4.35 -18.45
CA THR A 274 14.76 -3.35 -18.41
C THR A 274 13.41 -4.01 -18.58
N ILE A 275 12.42 -3.59 -17.78
CA ILE A 275 11.01 -3.87 -18.03
C ILE A 275 10.40 -2.61 -18.63
N THR A 276 9.91 -2.69 -19.86
CA THR A 276 9.28 -1.58 -20.59
C THR A 276 7.79 -1.57 -20.39
N LYS A 277 7.16 -0.41 -20.58
CA LYS A 277 5.72 -0.28 -20.47
C LYS A 277 5.00 -1.11 -21.52
N ARG A 278 3.88 -1.72 -21.11
CA ARG A 278 2.96 -2.36 -22.05
C ARG A 278 2.08 -1.30 -22.71
N ALA A 279 2.08 -1.30 -24.03
CA ALA A 279 1.15 -0.45 -24.78
C ALA A 279 -0.30 -0.88 -24.53
N MET A 280 -1.20 0.09 -24.40
CA MET A 280 -2.65 -0.16 -24.31
C MET A 280 -3.28 -0.52 -25.64
N ALA A 281 -2.58 -0.33 -26.75
CA ALA A 281 -3.07 -0.67 -28.10
C ALA A 281 -3.63 -2.10 -28.16
N GLY A 282 -4.77 -2.27 -28.83
CA GLY A 282 -5.51 -3.54 -28.87
C GLY A 282 -6.32 -3.86 -27.61
N GLY A 283 -6.28 -2.99 -26.59
CA GLY A 283 -7.16 -3.10 -25.43
C GLY A 283 -8.59 -2.64 -25.71
N THR A 284 -9.46 -2.90 -24.75
CA THR A 284 -10.90 -2.52 -24.82
C THR A 284 -11.28 -1.63 -23.66
N VAL A 285 -12.18 -0.67 -23.95
CA VAL A 285 -12.84 0.18 -22.96
C VAL A 285 -14.32 -0.12 -23.01
N SER A 286 -14.88 -0.62 -21.92
CA SER A 286 -16.32 -0.83 -21.77
C SER A 286 -16.89 0.28 -20.90
N VAL A 287 -17.92 0.92 -21.40
CA VAL A 287 -18.71 1.97 -20.73
C VAL A 287 -20.19 1.74 -21.04
N ALA A 288 -21.10 2.20 -20.18
CA ALA A 288 -22.53 2.17 -20.48
C ALA A 288 -22.80 2.88 -21.82
N SER A 289 -23.59 2.28 -22.71
CA SER A 289 -23.89 2.84 -24.03
C SER A 289 -24.65 4.17 -23.95
N SER A 290 -25.47 4.34 -22.90
CA SER A 290 -26.19 5.58 -22.61
C SER A 290 -26.37 5.84 -21.12
N VAL A 291 -26.42 7.11 -20.74
CA VAL A 291 -26.66 7.58 -19.38
C VAL A 291 -27.64 8.75 -19.40
N SER A 292 -28.54 8.81 -18.42
CA SER A 292 -29.52 9.89 -18.32
C SER A 292 -28.89 11.24 -17.97
N PHE A 293 -29.34 12.30 -18.63
CA PHE A 293 -28.96 13.67 -18.33
C PHE A 293 -29.29 14.06 -16.89
N THR A 294 -28.33 14.68 -16.20
CA THR A 294 -28.48 15.11 -14.80
C THR A 294 -28.37 16.62 -14.60
N GLY A 295 -27.92 17.36 -15.62
CA GLY A 295 -27.59 18.79 -15.54
C GLY A 295 -26.15 19.07 -15.07
N SER A 296 -25.43 18.06 -14.62
CA SER A 296 -24.03 18.12 -14.19
C SER A 296 -23.15 17.27 -15.11
N ASN A 297 -21.82 17.37 -14.93
CA ASN A 297 -20.89 16.49 -15.63
C ASN A 297 -21.16 15.02 -15.27
N ILE A 298 -21.26 14.18 -16.28
CA ILE A 298 -21.55 12.74 -16.17
C ILE A 298 -20.28 11.96 -16.45
N THR A 299 -19.85 11.15 -15.48
CA THR A 299 -18.62 10.37 -15.52
C THR A 299 -18.92 8.90 -15.22
N PRO A 300 -19.48 8.15 -16.17
CA PRO A 300 -19.81 6.75 -15.96
C PRO A 300 -18.55 5.93 -15.69
N SER A 301 -18.68 4.88 -14.89
CA SER A 301 -17.57 3.95 -14.64
C SER A 301 -17.15 3.26 -15.92
N VAL A 302 -15.84 3.05 -16.08
CA VAL A 302 -15.28 2.34 -17.23
C VAL A 302 -14.53 1.10 -16.77
N THR A 303 -14.60 0.05 -17.57
CA THR A 303 -13.77 -1.15 -17.40
C THR A 303 -12.80 -1.20 -18.57
N VAL A 304 -11.51 -1.29 -18.24
CA VAL A 304 -10.43 -1.34 -19.24
C VAL A 304 -9.76 -2.70 -19.19
N LYS A 305 -9.59 -3.33 -20.36
CA LYS A 305 -8.86 -4.59 -20.48
C LYS A 305 -7.76 -4.46 -21.54
N VAL A 306 -6.55 -4.96 -21.18
CA VAL A 306 -5.39 -5.02 -22.08
C VAL A 306 -4.80 -6.42 -22.00
N ALA A 307 -4.65 -7.07 -23.14
CA ALA A 307 -4.15 -8.45 -23.24
C ALA A 307 -4.88 -9.42 -22.26
N GLY A 308 -6.21 -9.33 -22.20
CA GLY A 308 -7.05 -10.17 -21.33
C GLY A 308 -7.11 -9.76 -19.86
N ARG A 309 -6.23 -8.87 -19.41
CA ARG A 309 -6.17 -8.40 -18.01
C ARG A 309 -7.05 -7.17 -17.80
N THR A 310 -7.86 -7.18 -16.76
CA THR A 310 -8.58 -5.99 -16.30
C THR A 310 -7.63 -5.09 -15.53
N LEU A 311 -7.59 -3.81 -15.92
CA LEU A 311 -6.73 -2.80 -15.35
C LEU A 311 -7.41 -2.07 -14.19
N THR A 312 -6.60 -1.54 -13.28
CA THR A 312 -7.04 -0.79 -12.10
C THR A 312 -6.97 0.71 -12.34
N SER A 313 -8.11 1.39 -12.19
CA SER A 313 -8.18 2.86 -12.28
C SER A 313 -7.31 3.53 -11.22
N GLY A 314 -6.63 4.61 -11.59
CA GLY A 314 -5.73 5.35 -10.72
C GLY A 314 -4.32 4.76 -10.62
N THR A 315 -4.16 3.45 -10.80
CA THR A 315 -2.87 2.75 -10.79
C THR A 315 -2.36 2.50 -12.21
N ASP A 316 -3.16 1.84 -13.04
CA ASP A 316 -2.78 1.40 -14.38
C ASP A 316 -3.21 2.39 -15.47
N TYR A 317 -4.23 3.21 -15.19
CA TYR A 317 -4.72 4.22 -16.11
C TYR A 317 -5.43 5.38 -15.38
N THR A 318 -5.60 6.47 -16.12
CA THR A 318 -6.46 7.60 -15.76
C THR A 318 -7.55 7.76 -16.81
N VAL A 319 -8.68 8.37 -16.41
CA VAL A 319 -9.83 8.61 -17.30
C VAL A 319 -10.11 10.10 -17.38
N SER A 320 -10.42 10.59 -18.59
CA SER A 320 -11.00 11.90 -18.79
C SER A 320 -12.22 11.81 -19.72
N TYR A 321 -13.06 12.79 -19.65
CA TYR A 321 -14.31 12.86 -20.40
C TYR A 321 -14.39 14.18 -21.16
N SER A 322 -15.02 14.16 -22.34
CA SER A 322 -15.38 15.39 -23.04
C SER A 322 -16.82 15.35 -23.51
N ASN A 323 -17.43 16.53 -23.66
CA ASN A 323 -18.85 16.71 -24.02
C ASN A 323 -19.82 15.98 -23.06
N ASN A 324 -19.42 15.78 -21.80
CA ASN A 324 -20.11 14.92 -20.84
C ASN A 324 -21.09 15.65 -19.91
N LYS A 325 -21.58 16.82 -20.33
CA LYS A 325 -22.55 17.61 -19.54
C LYS A 325 -23.92 17.67 -20.18
N ASN A 326 -24.00 17.83 -21.50
CA ASN A 326 -25.26 18.03 -22.24
C ASN A 326 -25.69 16.73 -22.93
N VAL A 327 -26.98 16.66 -23.31
CA VAL A 327 -27.50 15.58 -24.16
C VAL A 327 -26.70 15.54 -25.46
N GLY A 328 -26.32 14.36 -25.89
CA GLY A 328 -25.48 14.13 -27.06
C GLY A 328 -24.47 13.01 -26.86
N THR A 329 -23.60 12.81 -27.84
CA THR A 329 -22.52 11.82 -27.74
C THR A 329 -21.31 12.41 -26.98
N SER A 330 -20.91 11.74 -25.97
CA SER A 330 -19.75 12.05 -25.11
C SER A 330 -18.58 11.11 -25.41
N ASN A 331 -17.35 11.57 -25.16
CA ASN A 331 -16.16 10.74 -25.32
C ASN A 331 -15.53 10.43 -23.96
N VAL A 332 -15.01 9.24 -23.86
CA VAL A 332 -14.18 8.76 -22.77
C VAL A 332 -12.77 8.55 -23.31
N TYR A 333 -11.77 9.11 -22.65
CA TYR A 333 -10.37 8.91 -22.96
C TYR A 333 -9.70 8.24 -21.77
N VAL A 334 -8.98 7.18 -22.03
CA VAL A 334 -8.24 6.40 -21.06
C VAL A 334 -6.76 6.50 -21.38
N TYR A 335 -5.96 6.96 -20.43
CA TYR A 335 -4.52 7.13 -20.60
C TYR A 335 -3.77 6.16 -19.68
N GLY A 336 -2.85 5.39 -20.26
CA GLY A 336 -2.01 4.47 -19.52
C GLY A 336 -1.13 5.17 -18.50
N LYS A 337 -1.03 4.58 -17.31
CA LYS A 337 -0.24 5.04 -16.16
C LYS A 337 0.57 3.89 -15.59
N GLY A 338 1.65 4.20 -14.85
CA GLY A 338 2.46 3.17 -14.21
C GLY A 338 3.11 2.23 -15.23
N ASN A 339 2.68 0.98 -15.24
CA ASN A 339 3.20 -0.06 -16.11
C ASN A 339 2.64 -0.06 -17.53
N TYR A 340 1.71 0.85 -17.84
CA TYR A 340 1.05 0.95 -19.14
C TYR A 340 1.34 2.28 -19.83
N SER A 341 1.27 2.31 -21.16
CA SER A 341 1.47 3.50 -21.99
C SER A 341 0.46 3.55 -23.13
N GLY A 342 0.29 4.76 -23.71
CA GLY A 342 -0.67 5.01 -24.78
C GLY A 342 -2.05 5.34 -24.26
N SER A 343 -3.05 5.35 -25.15
CA SER A 343 -4.42 5.70 -24.82
C SER A 343 -5.43 4.83 -25.57
N LEU A 344 -6.61 4.75 -25.00
CA LEU A 344 -7.81 4.16 -25.60
C LEU A 344 -8.94 5.17 -25.50
N SER A 345 -9.96 5.02 -26.31
CA SER A 345 -11.17 5.83 -26.23
C SER A 345 -12.43 5.00 -26.44
N ALA A 346 -13.53 5.50 -25.89
CA ALA A 346 -14.87 4.98 -26.11
C ALA A 346 -15.87 6.13 -26.15
N LYS A 347 -17.10 5.84 -26.54
CA LYS A 347 -18.18 6.81 -26.58
C LYS A 347 -19.37 6.30 -25.79
N PHE A 348 -20.16 7.23 -25.25
CA PHE A 348 -21.47 6.96 -24.67
C PHE A 348 -22.41 8.10 -24.99
N ASP A 349 -23.72 7.82 -25.04
CA ASP A 349 -24.70 8.85 -25.28
C ASP A 349 -25.29 9.35 -23.96
N ILE A 350 -25.36 10.66 -23.77
CA ILE A 350 -26.19 11.29 -22.76
C ILE A 350 -27.57 11.48 -23.35
N VAL A 351 -28.55 10.83 -22.78
CA VAL A 351 -29.94 10.88 -23.22
C VAL A 351 -30.78 11.73 -22.26
N PRO A 352 -31.90 12.34 -22.74
CA PRO A 352 -32.78 13.08 -21.83
C PRO A 352 -33.22 12.28 -20.64
N ALA A 353 -33.41 12.95 -19.52
CA ALA A 353 -33.85 12.30 -18.28
C ALA A 353 -35.26 11.70 -18.44
N LYS A 354 -35.50 10.58 -17.74
CA LYS A 354 -36.81 9.92 -17.66
C LYS A 354 -37.89 10.93 -17.29
N GLN A 355 -39.02 10.92 -18.01
CA GLN A 355 -40.16 11.78 -17.75
C GLN A 355 -41.04 11.23 -16.63
N GLN A 356 -41.82 12.13 -16.04
CA GLN A 356 -42.84 11.80 -15.05
C GLN A 356 -44.16 12.47 -15.46
N ILE A 357 -45.22 11.67 -15.49
CA ILE A 357 -46.59 12.20 -15.63
C ILE A 357 -46.95 12.85 -14.30
N GLN A 358 -47.08 14.17 -14.26
CA GLN A 358 -47.44 14.94 -13.07
C GLN A 358 -48.94 14.86 -12.82
N LYS A 359 -49.72 15.00 -13.89
CA LYS A 359 -51.17 15.01 -13.79
C LYS A 359 -51.81 14.24 -14.95
N LEU A 360 -52.86 13.50 -14.67
CA LEU A 360 -53.68 12.81 -15.64
C LEU A 360 -55.15 13.00 -15.23
N GLU A 361 -55.92 13.65 -16.09
CA GLU A 361 -57.31 13.98 -15.80
C GLU A 361 -58.26 13.40 -16.88
N THR A 362 -59.37 12.85 -16.40
CA THR A 362 -60.46 12.38 -17.22
C THR A 362 -61.12 13.55 -17.95
N LYS A 363 -61.31 13.40 -19.29
CA LYS A 363 -62.10 14.28 -20.11
C LYS A 363 -63.21 13.51 -20.82
N TYR A 364 -64.19 14.22 -21.34
CA TYR A 364 -65.22 13.63 -22.23
C TYR A 364 -64.56 13.02 -23.46
N LYS A 365 -64.70 11.70 -23.66
CA LYS A 365 -64.07 10.95 -24.74
C LYS A 365 -62.61 11.33 -24.95
N GLY A 366 -61.83 11.44 -23.85
CA GLY A 366 -60.45 11.86 -23.88
C GLY A 366 -59.81 11.95 -22.49
N PHE A 367 -58.62 12.46 -22.46
CA PHE A 367 -57.89 12.76 -21.22
C PHE A 367 -56.99 13.99 -21.43
N TYR A 368 -56.62 14.60 -20.29
CA TYR A 368 -55.59 15.62 -20.22
C TYR A 368 -54.39 15.01 -19.50
N ILE A 369 -53.21 15.22 -20.04
CA ILE A 369 -51.94 14.82 -19.45
C ILE A 369 -51.03 16.03 -19.27
N ASP A 370 -50.34 16.10 -18.17
CA ASP A 370 -49.35 17.08 -17.78
C ASP A 370 -48.10 16.35 -17.30
N TRP A 371 -46.91 16.77 -17.73
CA TRP A 371 -45.63 16.19 -17.36
C TRP A 371 -44.63 17.29 -17.07
N ALA A 372 -43.51 16.90 -16.35
CA ALA A 372 -42.47 17.85 -16.02
C ALA A 372 -41.73 18.35 -17.26
N GLN A 373 -41.70 19.65 -17.46
CA GLN A 373 -40.87 20.26 -18.51
C GLN A 373 -39.39 19.97 -18.24
N LYS A 374 -38.63 19.58 -19.26
CA LYS A 374 -37.17 19.36 -19.17
C LYS A 374 -36.45 20.38 -20.04
N GLY A 375 -35.58 21.20 -19.45
CA GLY A 375 -34.92 22.32 -20.11
C GLY A 375 -34.09 21.96 -21.36
N SER A 376 -33.61 20.69 -21.42
CA SER A 376 -32.82 20.18 -22.56
C SER A 376 -33.66 19.49 -23.65
N ALA A 377 -34.96 19.37 -23.48
CA ALA A 377 -35.82 18.69 -24.47
C ALA A 377 -36.07 19.56 -25.68
N THR A 378 -35.97 18.98 -26.87
CA THR A 378 -36.51 19.57 -28.12
C THR A 378 -38.02 19.38 -28.20
N GLY A 379 -38.51 18.24 -27.70
CA GLY A 379 -39.93 17.93 -27.70
C GLY A 379 -40.24 16.65 -26.93
N TYR A 380 -41.47 16.14 -27.11
CA TYR A 380 -41.98 15.00 -26.36
C TYR A 380 -42.71 14.02 -27.26
N ASP A 381 -42.61 12.73 -26.95
CA ASP A 381 -43.49 11.69 -27.45
C ASP A 381 -44.45 11.28 -26.33
N ILE A 382 -45.74 11.27 -26.65
CA ILE A 382 -46.79 10.75 -25.76
C ILE A 382 -47.42 9.55 -26.47
N GLU A 383 -47.46 8.42 -25.79
CA GLU A 383 -48.13 7.24 -26.26
C GLU A 383 -49.30 6.86 -25.36
N TYR A 384 -50.34 6.38 -25.96
CA TYR A 384 -51.50 5.86 -25.25
C TYR A 384 -52.08 4.64 -25.96
N SER A 385 -52.54 3.67 -25.17
CA SER A 385 -53.14 2.42 -25.66
C SER A 385 -54.27 1.96 -24.72
N VAL A 386 -55.18 1.16 -25.22
CA VAL A 386 -56.16 0.44 -24.41
C VAL A 386 -55.55 -0.81 -23.77
N ASN A 387 -54.35 -1.23 -24.19
CA ASN A 387 -53.61 -2.39 -23.68
C ASN A 387 -52.56 -1.94 -22.67
N SER A 388 -52.52 -2.58 -21.51
CA SER A 388 -51.57 -2.25 -20.43
C SER A 388 -50.09 -2.44 -20.82
N ASN A 389 -49.81 -3.32 -21.78
CA ASN A 389 -48.47 -3.54 -22.32
C ASN A 389 -48.08 -2.56 -23.43
N MET A 390 -48.92 -1.56 -23.68
CA MET A 390 -48.74 -0.56 -24.73
C MET A 390 -48.76 -1.11 -26.18
N SER A 391 -49.18 -2.34 -26.42
CA SER A 391 -49.36 -2.85 -27.78
C SER A 391 -50.41 -2.05 -28.52
N GLY A 392 -50.17 -1.75 -29.80
CA GLY A 392 -51.07 -0.91 -30.64
C GLY A 392 -51.18 0.54 -30.13
N ALA A 393 -50.19 1.05 -29.46
CA ALA A 393 -50.22 2.42 -28.97
C ALA A 393 -50.30 3.46 -30.07
N VAL A 394 -51.12 4.47 -29.86
CA VAL A 394 -51.15 5.70 -30.68
C VAL A 394 -50.09 6.66 -30.14
N SER A 395 -49.23 7.16 -31.01
CA SER A 395 -48.17 8.09 -30.65
C SER A 395 -48.55 9.53 -31.06
N LYS A 396 -48.24 10.48 -30.19
CA LYS A 396 -48.30 11.92 -30.45
C LYS A 396 -46.92 12.50 -30.28
N HIS A 397 -46.38 13.04 -31.33
CA HIS A 397 -45.07 13.68 -31.41
C HIS A 397 -45.21 15.19 -31.29
N LEU A 398 -44.62 15.81 -30.29
CA LEU A 398 -44.60 17.25 -30.06
C LEU A 398 -43.20 17.79 -30.36
N THR A 399 -43.09 18.72 -31.31
CA THR A 399 -41.81 19.25 -31.81
C THR A 399 -41.30 20.47 -31.05
N ALA A 400 -41.94 20.81 -29.94
CA ALA A 400 -41.56 21.93 -29.10
C ALA A 400 -41.44 21.50 -27.63
N ASN A 401 -40.57 22.15 -26.89
CA ASN A 401 -40.40 21.94 -25.45
C ASN A 401 -41.60 22.47 -24.62
N LYS A 402 -42.45 23.32 -25.23
CA LYS A 402 -43.72 23.80 -24.67
C LYS A 402 -44.81 23.64 -25.73
N PRO A 403 -46.04 23.31 -25.34
CA PRO A 403 -46.52 23.07 -23.97
C PRO A 403 -46.01 21.73 -23.40
N ASP A 404 -45.97 21.65 -22.06
CA ASP A 404 -45.70 20.44 -21.25
C ASP A 404 -47.00 19.69 -20.88
N THR A 405 -48.05 19.95 -21.68
CA THR A 405 -49.38 19.40 -21.49
C THR A 405 -50.00 19.01 -22.82
N LEU A 406 -50.88 18.02 -22.78
CA LEU A 406 -51.65 17.61 -23.97
C LEU A 406 -53.07 17.22 -23.57
N THR A 407 -54.04 17.67 -24.34
CA THR A 407 -55.41 17.12 -24.30
C THR A 407 -55.63 16.19 -25.47
N VAL A 408 -55.90 14.94 -25.20
CA VAL A 408 -56.29 13.94 -26.21
C VAL A 408 -57.80 13.83 -26.17
N SER A 409 -58.45 13.99 -27.33
CA SER A 409 -59.90 13.91 -27.50
C SER A 409 -60.26 12.94 -28.64
N GLY A 410 -61.55 12.68 -28.82
CA GLY A 410 -62.03 11.77 -29.87
C GLY A 410 -61.87 10.29 -29.57
N LEU A 411 -61.55 9.96 -28.32
CA LEU A 411 -61.42 8.58 -27.87
C LEU A 411 -62.77 7.91 -27.55
N SER A 412 -62.76 6.59 -27.41
CA SER A 412 -63.91 5.89 -26.88
C SER A 412 -64.19 6.30 -25.42
N GLY A 413 -65.44 6.61 -25.12
CA GLY A 413 -65.83 6.89 -23.72
C GLY A 413 -65.96 5.59 -22.90
N ASP A 414 -65.82 5.72 -21.57
CA ASP A 414 -65.87 4.62 -20.62
C ASP A 414 -64.81 3.53 -20.86
N LYS A 415 -63.69 3.93 -21.51
CA LYS A 415 -62.53 3.06 -21.76
C LYS A 415 -61.35 3.48 -20.90
N THR A 416 -60.60 2.49 -20.40
CA THR A 416 -59.30 2.73 -19.78
C THR A 416 -58.21 2.82 -20.81
N TYR A 417 -57.44 3.90 -20.76
CA TYR A 417 -56.22 4.10 -21.55
C TYR A 417 -55.02 4.10 -20.62
N TYR A 418 -53.96 3.46 -21.09
CA TYR A 418 -52.63 3.45 -20.49
C TYR A 418 -51.78 4.47 -21.26
N VAL A 419 -51.06 5.32 -20.51
CA VAL A 419 -50.39 6.49 -21.06
C VAL A 419 -48.96 6.55 -20.56
N ARG A 420 -48.03 6.86 -21.43
CA ARG A 420 -46.64 7.16 -21.11
C ARG A 420 -46.12 8.34 -21.92
N VAL A 421 -45.06 8.99 -21.40
CA VAL A 421 -44.45 10.15 -22.06
C VAL A 421 -42.93 10.02 -21.96
N ARG A 422 -42.22 10.44 -23.01
CA ARG A 422 -40.77 10.64 -22.99
C ARG A 422 -40.41 11.97 -23.63
N SER A 423 -39.27 12.53 -23.24
CA SER A 423 -38.66 13.64 -23.95
C SER A 423 -37.66 13.14 -25.00
N TYR A 424 -37.43 13.94 -26.01
CA TYR A 424 -36.31 13.76 -26.92
C TYR A 424 -35.56 15.08 -27.11
N THR A 425 -34.29 14.97 -27.50
CA THR A 425 -33.45 16.12 -27.86
C THR A 425 -32.79 15.85 -29.20
N ASN A 426 -32.88 16.81 -30.11
CA ASN A 426 -32.17 16.78 -31.38
C ASN A 426 -30.87 17.58 -31.25
N VAL A 427 -29.74 16.92 -31.49
CA VAL A 427 -28.42 17.53 -31.47
C VAL A 427 -27.79 17.31 -32.85
N ASN A 428 -27.66 18.38 -33.62
CA ASN A 428 -27.07 18.35 -34.97
C ASN A 428 -27.66 17.27 -35.89
N GLY A 429 -28.99 17.11 -35.85
CA GLY A 429 -29.70 16.14 -36.67
C GLY A 429 -29.84 14.73 -36.09
N LYS A 430 -29.07 14.37 -35.05
CA LYS A 430 -29.22 13.10 -34.31
C LYS A 430 -30.19 13.27 -33.15
N VAL A 431 -31.20 12.40 -33.09
CA VAL A 431 -32.23 12.42 -32.05
C VAL A 431 -31.85 11.46 -30.93
N TYR A 432 -31.85 11.96 -29.69
CA TYR A 432 -31.61 11.21 -28.46
C TYR A 432 -32.94 11.15 -27.69
N TYR A 433 -33.39 9.94 -27.37
CA TYR A 433 -34.63 9.71 -26.62
C TYR A 433 -34.33 9.42 -25.16
N GLY A 434 -35.08 10.07 -24.28
CA GLY A 434 -35.14 9.71 -22.88
C GLY A 434 -35.93 8.41 -22.64
N ALA A 435 -35.75 7.81 -21.48
CA ALA A 435 -36.58 6.69 -21.08
C ALA A 435 -38.05 7.12 -20.94
N TRP A 436 -38.98 6.23 -21.28
CA TRP A 436 -40.40 6.42 -21.05
C TRP A 436 -40.69 6.61 -19.57
N SER A 437 -41.69 7.45 -19.24
CA SER A 437 -42.27 7.52 -17.90
C SER A 437 -42.86 6.16 -17.50
N ASP A 438 -43.11 6.00 -16.21
CA ASP A 438 -43.98 4.93 -15.76
C ASP A 438 -45.35 5.07 -16.44
N ILE A 439 -45.95 3.93 -16.79
CA ILE A 439 -47.26 3.88 -17.39
C ILE A 439 -48.31 4.25 -16.33
N LYS A 440 -49.16 5.24 -16.63
CA LYS A 440 -50.31 5.54 -15.80
C LYS A 440 -51.59 5.23 -16.58
N SER A 441 -52.64 4.83 -15.89
CA SER A 441 -53.93 4.54 -16.50
C SER A 441 -54.97 5.62 -16.17
N ILE A 442 -55.87 5.88 -17.13
CA ILE A 442 -56.98 6.82 -16.97
C ILE A 442 -58.20 6.27 -17.68
N LYS A 443 -59.33 6.36 -17.04
CA LYS A 443 -60.61 6.01 -17.65
C LYS A 443 -61.25 7.26 -18.23
N THR A 444 -61.59 7.23 -19.53
CA THR A 444 -62.27 8.33 -20.24
C THR A 444 -63.72 8.43 -19.80
N ALA A 445 -64.26 9.64 -19.75
CA ALA A 445 -65.70 9.84 -19.49
C ALA A 445 -66.53 9.72 -20.78
N ASN A 446 -67.74 9.18 -20.63
CA ASN A 446 -68.70 9.06 -21.73
C ASN A 446 -69.65 10.27 -21.84
N ASN A 447 -69.76 11.09 -20.78
CA ASN A 447 -70.66 12.26 -20.73
C ASN A 447 -69.87 13.56 -20.50
N ASP A 448 -70.34 14.64 -21.13
CA ASP A 448 -69.71 15.95 -21.06
C ASP A 448 -70.39 16.86 -20.03
N ILE A 449 -69.72 17.11 -18.88
CA ILE A 449 -70.25 18.01 -17.85
C ILE A 449 -70.25 19.47 -18.28
N THR A 450 -69.45 19.87 -19.31
CA THR A 450 -69.41 21.27 -19.76
C THR A 450 -70.77 21.72 -20.35
N LYS A 451 -71.60 20.77 -20.75
CA LYS A 451 -72.95 21.00 -21.23
C LYS A 451 -74.00 21.11 -20.10
N ALA A 452 -73.55 21.00 -18.83
CA ALA A 452 -74.48 21.07 -17.71
C ALA A 452 -74.91 22.51 -17.42
N THR A 453 -76.16 22.62 -16.98
CA THR A 453 -76.65 23.84 -16.32
C THR A 453 -76.27 23.83 -14.87
N VAL A 454 -75.84 24.98 -14.34
CA VAL A 454 -75.40 25.16 -12.97
C VAL A 454 -76.24 26.26 -12.32
N SER A 455 -76.86 25.91 -11.21
CA SER A 455 -77.66 26.83 -10.38
C SER A 455 -77.21 26.81 -8.94
N GLY A 456 -77.75 27.71 -8.11
CA GLY A 456 -77.41 27.80 -6.66
C GLY A 456 -76.18 28.69 -6.38
N ILE A 457 -75.69 29.41 -7.40
CA ILE A 457 -74.57 30.36 -7.23
C ILE A 457 -75.13 31.78 -7.18
N SER A 458 -74.94 32.48 -6.04
CA SER A 458 -75.46 33.83 -5.82
C SER A 458 -74.41 34.71 -5.09
N THR A 459 -74.57 36.02 -5.18
CA THR A 459 -73.78 36.98 -4.42
C THR A 459 -73.96 36.72 -2.92
N LYS A 460 -72.88 36.79 -2.14
CA LYS A 460 -72.84 36.59 -0.70
C LYS A 460 -72.23 37.77 0.00
N ALA A 461 -72.64 37.97 1.24
CA ALA A 461 -71.97 38.93 2.13
C ALA A 461 -70.70 38.31 2.74
N PHE A 462 -69.72 39.11 2.96
CA PHE A 462 -68.48 38.74 3.63
C PHE A 462 -68.76 38.26 5.07
N THR A 463 -68.22 37.11 5.44
CA THR A 463 -68.43 36.47 6.74
C THR A 463 -67.12 36.34 7.57
N GLY A 464 -65.97 36.71 7.01
CA GLY A 464 -64.66 36.43 7.63
C GLY A 464 -64.19 35.00 7.39
N LYS A 465 -65.03 34.11 6.93
CA LYS A 465 -64.72 32.68 6.70
C LYS A 465 -64.82 32.35 5.21
N ALA A 466 -64.32 31.19 4.83
CA ALA A 466 -64.48 30.70 3.46
C ALA A 466 -65.96 30.50 3.13
N ILE A 467 -66.44 31.08 2.04
CA ILE A 467 -67.81 31.00 1.61
C ILE A 467 -67.98 29.92 0.55
N THR A 468 -68.81 28.92 0.84
CA THR A 468 -69.23 27.87 -0.07
C THR A 468 -70.72 27.99 -0.36
N GLN A 469 -71.19 27.39 -1.45
CA GLN A 469 -72.57 27.42 -1.83
C GLN A 469 -73.07 26.03 -2.25
N ASN A 470 -74.33 25.74 -2.03
CA ASN A 470 -74.94 24.52 -2.55
C ASN A 470 -75.20 24.66 -4.03
N VAL A 471 -74.39 23.95 -4.81
CA VAL A 471 -74.46 24.01 -6.26
C VAL A 471 -75.28 22.84 -6.79
N THR A 472 -76.22 23.10 -7.63
CA THR A 472 -76.98 22.07 -8.36
C THR A 472 -76.48 22.04 -9.80
N VAL A 473 -76.09 20.84 -10.27
CA VAL A 473 -75.58 20.62 -11.66
C VAL A 473 -76.53 19.65 -12.37
N LYS A 474 -77.00 20.01 -13.57
CA LYS A 474 -77.87 19.14 -14.38
C LYS A 474 -77.31 19.00 -15.80
N VAL A 475 -77.28 17.76 -16.34
CA VAL A 475 -77.03 17.48 -17.76
C VAL A 475 -78.32 16.96 -18.36
N GLY A 476 -78.91 17.76 -19.30
CA GLY A 476 -80.28 17.53 -19.70
C GLY A 476 -81.22 17.55 -18.50
N ASN A 477 -82.03 16.54 -18.36
CA ASN A 477 -82.98 16.39 -17.24
C ASN A 477 -82.34 15.70 -16.00
N THR A 478 -81.14 15.21 -16.09
CA THR A 478 -80.49 14.46 -15.00
C THR A 478 -79.78 15.39 -14.03
N VAL A 479 -80.18 15.37 -12.74
CA VAL A 479 -79.46 16.03 -11.65
C VAL A 479 -78.30 15.18 -11.24
N LEU A 480 -77.11 15.76 -11.30
CA LEU A 480 -75.85 15.08 -10.97
C LEU A 480 -75.59 15.11 -9.46
N LYS A 481 -74.92 14.06 -8.92
CA LYS A 481 -74.61 13.90 -7.54
C LYS A 481 -73.19 14.36 -7.19
N ASN A 482 -73.07 15.37 -6.32
CA ASN A 482 -71.77 15.84 -5.83
C ASN A 482 -71.02 14.70 -5.08
N GLY A 483 -69.70 14.58 -5.32
CA GLY A 483 -68.86 13.50 -4.81
C GLY A 483 -68.83 12.24 -5.68
N THR A 484 -69.92 11.98 -6.48
CA THR A 484 -70.00 10.81 -7.38
C THR A 484 -69.81 11.22 -8.84
N ASP A 485 -70.60 12.18 -9.35
CA ASP A 485 -70.62 12.61 -10.75
C ASP A 485 -69.79 13.87 -10.97
N TYR A 486 -69.56 14.66 -9.94
CA TYR A 486 -68.70 15.83 -9.96
C TYR A 486 -68.16 16.17 -8.59
N THR A 487 -67.16 17.04 -8.52
CA THR A 487 -66.64 17.69 -7.32
C THR A 487 -66.71 19.20 -7.47
N VAL A 488 -66.85 19.93 -6.35
CA VAL A 488 -66.84 21.39 -6.31
C VAL A 488 -65.66 21.88 -5.51
N SER A 489 -64.96 22.84 -6.02
CA SER A 489 -63.91 23.56 -5.29
C SER A 489 -64.06 25.07 -5.46
N TYR A 490 -63.55 25.82 -4.51
CA TYR A 490 -63.67 27.26 -4.43
C TYR A 490 -62.29 27.90 -4.34
N SER A 491 -62.13 29.06 -4.96
CA SER A 491 -60.95 29.90 -4.80
C SER A 491 -61.32 31.37 -4.68
N ASN A 492 -60.49 32.18 -4.03
CA ASN A 492 -60.73 33.59 -3.70
C ASN A 492 -62.02 33.83 -2.89
N ASN A 493 -62.53 32.84 -2.17
CA ASN A 493 -63.81 32.85 -1.49
C ASN A 493 -63.78 33.27 -0.02
N LYS A 494 -62.64 33.91 0.42
CA LYS A 494 -62.44 34.39 1.80
C LYS A 494 -62.42 35.92 1.93
N LYS A 495 -62.37 36.64 0.84
CA LYS A 495 -62.24 38.11 0.83
C LYS A 495 -63.36 38.74 0.01
N VAL A 496 -63.67 39.99 0.28
CA VAL A 496 -64.52 40.81 -0.60
C VAL A 496 -63.97 40.84 -2.01
N GLY A 497 -64.82 40.67 -3.01
CA GLY A 497 -64.42 40.64 -4.41
C GLY A 497 -65.04 39.46 -5.19
N LYS A 498 -64.35 39.05 -6.25
CA LYS A 498 -64.82 37.98 -7.18
C LYS A 498 -64.25 36.63 -6.71
N ALA A 499 -65.12 35.75 -6.25
CA ALA A 499 -64.79 34.36 -5.95
C ALA A 499 -65.11 33.43 -7.11
N THR A 500 -64.38 32.31 -7.18
CA THR A 500 -64.53 31.31 -8.25
C THR A 500 -65.03 29.98 -7.68
N VAL A 501 -65.98 29.38 -8.39
CA VAL A 501 -66.47 28.01 -8.20
C VAL A 501 -66.01 27.17 -9.37
N LYS A 502 -65.27 26.10 -9.08
CA LYS A 502 -64.82 25.14 -10.09
C LYS A 502 -65.55 23.83 -9.86
N ILE A 503 -66.30 23.38 -10.86
CA ILE A 503 -67.04 22.11 -10.87
C ILE A 503 -66.28 21.17 -11.82
N THR A 504 -65.78 20.07 -11.29
CA THR A 504 -64.97 19.09 -12.08
C THR A 504 -65.78 17.79 -12.16
N GLY A 505 -66.01 17.34 -13.37
CA GLY A 505 -66.67 16.07 -13.64
C GLY A 505 -65.88 14.89 -13.06
N LYS A 506 -66.61 13.88 -12.59
CA LYS A 506 -66.06 12.67 -11.96
C LYS A 506 -66.78 11.44 -12.52
N GLY A 507 -66.12 10.26 -12.47
CA GLY A 507 -66.68 9.00 -12.91
C GLY A 507 -67.03 9.03 -14.42
N LYS A 508 -68.27 8.89 -14.79
CA LYS A 508 -68.73 8.90 -16.17
C LYS A 508 -68.89 10.31 -16.79
N TYR A 509 -68.64 11.36 -16.00
CA TYR A 509 -68.67 12.74 -16.49
C TYR A 509 -67.23 13.30 -16.59
N GLY A 510 -66.91 13.94 -17.70
CA GLY A 510 -65.62 14.60 -17.92
C GLY A 510 -65.79 16.08 -18.21
N GLY A 511 -64.76 16.87 -17.95
CA GLY A 511 -64.73 18.31 -18.19
C GLY A 511 -64.80 19.15 -16.91
N VAL A 512 -64.74 20.46 -17.07
CA VAL A 512 -64.69 21.44 -15.98
C VAL A 512 -65.57 22.63 -16.32
N ILE A 513 -66.44 23.03 -15.38
CA ILE A 513 -67.16 24.29 -15.47
C ILE A 513 -66.61 25.25 -14.44
N THR A 514 -66.34 26.49 -14.85
CA THR A 514 -65.93 27.56 -13.96
C THR A 514 -67.01 28.63 -13.90
N LYS A 515 -67.49 28.94 -12.72
CA LYS A 515 -68.42 30.04 -12.46
C LYS A 515 -67.85 30.97 -11.42
N THR A 516 -68.39 32.17 -11.34
CA THR A 516 -67.93 33.16 -10.35
C THR A 516 -69.11 33.75 -9.59
N PHE A 517 -68.88 34.22 -8.38
CA PHE A 517 -69.81 34.99 -7.61
C PHE A 517 -69.14 36.16 -6.92
N LYS A 518 -69.91 37.17 -6.56
CA LYS A 518 -69.41 38.32 -5.79
C LYS A 518 -69.53 38.08 -4.31
N ILE A 519 -68.54 38.53 -3.55
CA ILE A 519 -68.60 38.65 -2.11
C ILE A 519 -68.60 40.16 -1.83
N ASN A 520 -69.71 40.64 -1.39
CA ASN A 520 -69.89 42.04 -1.03
C ASN A 520 -69.42 42.27 0.43
N PRO A 521 -69.07 43.49 0.79
CA PRO A 521 -68.86 43.83 2.22
C PRO A 521 -70.05 43.40 3.08
N ALA A 522 -69.78 43.06 4.33
CA ALA A 522 -70.85 42.74 5.27
C ALA A 522 -71.78 43.94 5.50
N LYS A 523 -73.08 43.64 5.66
CA LYS A 523 -74.07 44.68 5.98
C LYS A 523 -73.61 45.43 7.23
N GLN A 524 -73.64 46.76 7.10
CA GLN A 524 -73.36 47.64 8.26
C GLN A 524 -74.61 47.78 9.12
N GLU A 525 -74.36 47.93 10.37
CA GLU A 525 -75.39 48.21 11.37
C GLU A 525 -75.02 49.48 12.14
N ILE A 526 -75.99 50.39 12.24
CA ILE A 526 -75.83 51.60 13.01
C ILE A 526 -75.93 51.15 14.50
N GLN A 527 -74.84 51.37 15.25
CA GLN A 527 -74.76 51.00 16.67
C GLN A 527 -75.32 52.10 17.54
N LYS A 528 -75.13 53.36 17.12
CA LYS A 528 -75.64 54.50 17.83
C LYS A 528 -76.07 55.63 16.88
N LEU A 529 -77.18 56.20 17.06
CA LEU A 529 -77.65 57.37 16.36
C LEU A 529 -78.12 58.37 17.44
N THR A 530 -77.50 59.55 17.49
CA THR A 530 -77.79 60.56 18.49
C THR A 530 -78.10 61.89 17.84
N ALA A 531 -79.24 62.50 18.17
CA ALA A 531 -79.63 63.81 17.71
C ALA A 531 -78.72 64.88 18.33
N LYS A 532 -78.31 65.90 17.56
CA LYS A 532 -77.58 67.11 17.96
C LYS A 532 -78.24 68.32 17.34
N SER A 533 -77.97 69.53 17.86
CA SER A 533 -78.52 70.75 17.28
C SER A 533 -78.08 70.90 15.80
N LYS A 534 -79.07 70.86 14.89
CA LYS A 534 -78.92 70.92 13.43
C LYS A 534 -77.95 69.87 12.81
N ALA A 535 -77.74 68.73 13.55
CA ALA A 535 -76.85 67.64 13.15
C ALA A 535 -77.32 66.31 13.80
N PHE A 536 -76.64 65.25 13.43
CA PHE A 536 -76.74 63.96 14.16
C PHE A 536 -75.34 63.34 14.18
N PHE A 537 -75.18 62.47 15.22
CA PHE A 537 -74.01 61.60 15.30
C PHE A 537 -74.50 60.18 14.98
N VAL A 538 -73.72 59.52 14.12
CA VAL A 538 -73.93 58.12 13.80
C VAL A 538 -72.66 57.34 14.08
N ASP A 539 -72.83 56.23 14.77
CA ASP A 539 -71.75 55.27 15.07
C ASP A 539 -72.14 53.93 14.50
N TRP A 540 -71.16 53.23 13.93
CA TRP A 540 -71.36 51.89 13.33
C TRP A 540 -70.17 50.99 13.60
N ALA A 541 -70.36 49.68 13.58
CA ALA A 541 -69.31 48.72 13.76
C ALA A 541 -68.33 48.76 12.57
N GLN A 542 -67.06 48.99 12.83
CA GLN A 542 -66.05 48.90 11.81
C GLN A 542 -65.92 47.44 11.33
N LYS A 543 -65.97 47.25 10.02
CA LYS A 543 -65.82 45.94 9.38
C LYS A 543 -64.45 45.89 8.70
N GLY A 544 -63.61 45.02 9.12
CA GLY A 544 -62.20 44.93 8.69
C GLY A 544 -61.95 44.65 7.20
N SER A 545 -62.99 44.44 6.42
CA SER A 545 -62.93 44.25 4.95
C SER A 545 -63.41 45.49 4.18
N ALA A 546 -63.83 46.57 4.85
CA ALA A 546 -64.27 47.78 4.21
C ALA A 546 -63.08 48.71 3.94
N THR A 547 -62.96 49.32 2.77
CA THR A 547 -61.98 50.35 2.43
C THR A 547 -62.52 51.75 2.73
N GLY A 548 -63.83 51.85 2.98
CA GLY A 548 -64.52 53.09 3.32
C GLY A 548 -66.03 52.82 3.57
N TYR A 549 -66.72 53.83 3.99
CA TYR A 549 -68.13 53.80 4.29
C TYR A 549 -68.83 54.95 3.56
N GLU A 550 -70.01 54.70 3.05
CA GLU A 550 -70.93 55.72 2.53
C GLU A 550 -72.10 55.84 3.49
N ILE A 551 -72.32 57.00 4.03
CA ILE A 551 -73.46 57.29 4.91
C ILE A 551 -74.52 58.04 4.07
N GLN A 552 -75.71 57.49 4.02
CA GLN A 552 -76.85 58.17 3.42
C GLN A 552 -77.84 58.58 4.50
N TYR A 553 -78.35 59.80 4.36
CA TYR A 553 -79.37 60.33 5.25
C TYR A 553 -80.46 61.09 4.49
N ALA A 554 -81.71 61.03 4.95
CA ALA A 554 -82.86 61.69 4.34
C ALA A 554 -83.87 62.11 5.44
N THR A 555 -84.74 63.01 5.12
CA THR A 555 -85.83 63.43 6.04
C THR A 555 -87.08 62.58 5.93
N ASN A 556 -87.07 61.54 5.06
CA ASN A 556 -88.16 60.63 4.87
C ASN A 556 -87.70 59.14 4.96
N SER A 557 -88.56 58.25 5.38
CA SER A 557 -88.28 56.80 5.55
C SER A 557 -88.03 56.06 4.21
N LYS A 558 -88.39 56.63 3.07
CA LYS A 558 -88.17 56.07 1.74
C LYS A 558 -86.76 56.44 1.16
N PHE A 559 -85.98 57.26 1.88
CA PHE A 559 -84.74 57.79 1.41
C PHE A 559 -84.75 58.54 0.08
N THR A 560 -85.98 59.12 -0.28
CA THR A 560 -86.11 59.91 -1.50
C THR A 560 -85.32 61.22 -1.30
N GLY A 561 -84.44 61.58 -2.25
CA GLY A 561 -83.61 62.75 -2.17
C GLY A 561 -82.49 62.66 -1.12
N ALA A 562 -82.06 61.42 -0.71
CA ALA A 562 -81.03 61.18 0.23
C ALA A 562 -79.72 61.86 -0.14
N LYS A 563 -79.07 62.49 0.87
CA LYS A 563 -77.73 63.05 0.76
C LYS A 563 -76.70 61.95 1.15
N LYS A 564 -75.51 62.05 0.59
CA LYS A 564 -74.42 61.13 0.84
C LYS A 564 -73.21 61.85 1.45
N VAL A 565 -72.55 61.20 2.36
CA VAL A 565 -71.26 61.58 2.93
C VAL A 565 -70.32 60.40 2.88
#